data_30ead620124425a1af23d6db6d873c4c
#
_entry.id   30ead620124425a1af23d6db6d873c4c
#
_cell.length_a   1.000
_cell.length_b   1.000
_cell.length_c   1.000
_cell.angle_alpha   90.00
_cell.angle_beta   90.00
_cell.angle_gamma   90.00
#
_symmetry.space_group_name_H-M   'P 1'
#
loop_
_entity.id
_entity.type
_entity.pdbx_description
1 polymer ?
#
loop_
_entity_poly.entity_id
_entity_poly.type
_entity_poly.pdbx_seq_one_letter_code
_entity_poly.pdbx_strand_id
1 'polypeptide(L)'
;MAAAGSRFPLTLLLVLAINLLVWGVIVYIVVLLICALRKYLSDGKTNAETQTVRRSLGEVIKDHRTRCGMTQEFVAEQLGVSRQAVSKWENGTSEPTTSNLLALSKLFGVPAEELLRSIEI
;
A
#
# COMPACT_ATOMS: atom_id res chain seq x y z
N MET A 1 50.63 22.76 -51.53
CA MET A 1 49.38 21.98 -51.38
C MET A 1 48.98 22.02 -49.93
N ALA A 2 48.00 22.87 -49.62
CA ALA A 2 47.51 22.95 -48.28
C ALA A 2 46.49 21.84 -48.05
N ALA A 3 46.81 20.92 -47.17
CA ALA A 3 45.88 19.93 -46.68
C ALA A 3 44.82 20.69 -45.89
N ALA A 4 43.62 20.86 -46.48
CA ALA A 4 42.44 21.32 -45.78
C ALA A 4 42.04 20.23 -44.78
N GLY A 5 42.77 20.13 -43.65
CA GLY A 5 42.30 19.41 -42.49
C GLY A 5 40.99 20.06 -42.06
N SER A 6 39.91 19.32 -42.18
CA SER A 6 38.62 19.70 -41.65
C SER A 6 38.72 19.84 -40.14
N ARG A 7 39.20 21.00 -39.68
CA ARG A 7 39.13 21.37 -38.28
C ARG A 7 37.66 21.73 -38.05
N PHE A 8 36.86 20.74 -37.76
CA PHE A 8 35.61 21.00 -37.08
C PHE A 8 35.96 21.88 -35.89
N PRO A 9 35.40 23.09 -35.82
CA PRO A 9 35.77 23.99 -34.76
C PRO A 9 35.55 23.29 -33.41
N LEU A 10 36.56 23.30 -32.59
CA LEU A 10 36.51 22.68 -31.24
C LEU A 10 35.25 23.17 -30.48
N THR A 11 34.82 24.37 -30.76
CA THR A 11 33.60 24.99 -30.28
C THR A 11 32.31 24.23 -30.65
N LEU A 12 32.24 23.69 -31.87
CA LEU A 12 31.09 22.91 -32.32
C LEU A 12 30.99 21.57 -31.58
N LEU A 13 32.10 20.91 -31.38
CA LEU A 13 32.18 19.67 -30.60
C LEU A 13 31.82 19.90 -29.14
N LEU A 14 32.28 20.98 -28.54
CA LEU A 14 31.90 21.36 -27.17
C LEU A 14 30.40 21.65 -27.04
N VAL A 15 29.82 22.39 -27.98
CA VAL A 15 28.38 22.67 -27.99
C VAL A 15 27.55 21.40 -28.12
N LEU A 16 27.94 20.46 -28.98
CA LEU A 16 27.27 19.19 -29.14
C LEU A 16 27.37 18.33 -27.86
N ALA A 17 28.55 18.29 -27.25
CA ALA A 17 28.74 17.56 -26.00
C ALA A 17 27.88 18.12 -24.85
N ILE A 18 27.82 19.44 -24.71
CA ILE A 18 26.98 20.11 -23.72
C ILE A 18 25.50 19.83 -23.98
N ASN A 19 25.04 19.91 -25.24
CA ASN A 19 23.66 19.60 -25.61
C ASN A 19 23.29 18.15 -25.25
N LEU A 20 24.13 17.18 -25.58
CA LEU A 20 23.88 15.78 -25.22
C LEU A 20 23.82 15.55 -23.70
N LEU A 21 24.67 16.25 -22.96
CA LEU A 21 24.67 16.18 -21.50
C LEU A 21 23.38 16.77 -20.91
N VAL A 22 22.97 17.94 -21.42
CA VAL A 22 21.72 18.59 -20.99
C VAL A 22 20.51 17.70 -21.28
N TRP A 23 20.41 17.14 -22.49
CA TRP A 23 19.34 16.23 -22.85
C TRP A 23 19.34 14.96 -21.99
N GLY A 24 20.50 14.41 -21.70
CA GLY A 24 20.65 13.26 -20.79
C GLY A 24 20.13 13.56 -19.39
N VAL A 25 20.46 14.71 -18.85
CA VAL A 25 19.98 15.15 -17.53
C VAL A 25 18.46 15.37 -17.54
N ILE A 26 17.90 16.00 -18.57
CA ILE A 26 16.46 16.20 -18.70
C ILE A 26 15.71 14.87 -18.74
N VAL A 27 16.15 13.93 -19.58
CA VAL A 27 15.57 12.59 -19.67
C VAL A 27 15.64 11.87 -18.32
N TYR A 28 16.79 11.95 -17.63
CA TYR A 28 16.95 11.36 -16.31
C TYR A 28 15.96 11.90 -15.28
N ILE A 29 15.79 13.24 -15.24
CA ILE A 29 14.82 13.89 -14.34
C ILE A 29 13.39 13.49 -14.68
N VAL A 30 13.03 13.44 -15.98
CA VAL A 30 11.69 13.02 -16.41
C VAL A 30 11.40 11.57 -16.00
N VAL A 31 12.37 10.67 -16.17
CA VAL A 31 12.23 9.26 -15.72
C VAL A 31 12.03 9.18 -14.21
N LEU A 32 12.83 9.92 -13.43
CA LEU A 32 12.66 9.98 -11.96
C LEU A 32 11.29 10.51 -11.56
N LEU A 33 10.79 11.56 -12.21
CA LEU A 33 9.46 12.11 -11.95
C LEU A 33 8.35 11.10 -12.28
N ILE A 34 8.45 10.40 -13.40
CA ILE A 34 7.49 9.36 -13.78
C ILE A 34 7.50 8.21 -12.76
N CYS A 35 8.68 7.76 -12.34
CA CYS A 35 8.81 6.72 -11.31
C CYS A 35 8.23 7.16 -9.97
N ALA A 36 8.52 8.38 -9.53
CA ALA A 36 7.98 8.95 -8.30
C ALA A 36 6.44 9.10 -8.37
N LEU A 37 5.92 9.57 -9.51
CA LEU A 37 4.48 9.72 -9.71
C LEU A 37 3.75 8.37 -9.72
N ARG A 38 4.32 7.36 -10.40
CA ARG A 38 3.77 6.00 -10.40
C ARG A 38 3.72 5.40 -9.01
N LYS A 39 4.79 5.58 -8.23
CA LYS A 39 4.84 5.12 -6.84
C LYS A 39 3.77 5.81 -6.00
N TYR A 40 3.65 7.13 -6.11
CA TYR A 40 2.66 7.91 -5.36
C TYR A 40 1.21 7.53 -5.71
N LEU A 41 0.90 7.34 -7.00
CA LEU A 41 -0.42 6.94 -7.47
C LEU A 41 -0.76 5.49 -7.11
N SER A 42 0.23 4.59 -7.14
CA SER A 42 0.06 3.19 -6.75
C SER A 42 -0.25 3.06 -5.25
N ASP A 43 0.52 3.77 -4.42
CA ASP A 43 0.31 3.74 -2.96
C ASP A 43 -1.05 4.34 -2.56
N GLY A 44 -1.51 5.36 -3.28
CA GLY A 44 -2.82 5.98 -3.02
C GLY A 44 -4.01 5.05 -3.28
N LYS A 45 -4.00 4.30 -4.38
CA LYS A 45 -5.06 3.35 -4.70
C LYS A 45 -5.07 2.14 -3.74
N THR A 46 -3.91 1.55 -3.54
CA THR A 46 -3.77 0.38 -2.65
C THR A 46 -4.19 0.72 -1.22
N ASN A 47 -3.83 1.90 -0.73
CA ASN A 47 -4.20 2.34 0.61
C ASN A 47 -5.70 2.59 0.76
N ALA A 48 -6.37 3.16 -0.25
CA ALA A 48 -7.81 3.41 -0.21
C ALA A 48 -8.61 2.09 -0.23
N GLU A 49 -8.27 1.15 -1.11
CA GLU A 49 -8.91 -0.17 -1.18
C GLU A 49 -8.66 -0.98 0.09
N THR A 50 -7.44 -1.03 0.57
CA THR A 50 -7.07 -1.72 1.81
C THR A 50 -7.80 -1.10 3.01
N GLN A 51 -7.94 0.21 3.07
CA GLN A 51 -8.65 0.87 4.15
C GLN A 51 -10.15 0.56 4.13
N THR A 52 -10.76 0.45 2.96
CA THR A 52 -12.17 0.05 2.80
C THR A 52 -12.38 -1.39 3.29
N VAL A 53 -11.52 -2.31 2.87
CA VAL A 53 -11.55 -3.71 3.33
C VAL A 53 -11.39 -3.81 4.85
N ARG A 54 -10.46 -3.08 5.43
CA ARG A 54 -10.25 -3.05 6.89
C ARG A 54 -11.48 -2.56 7.65
N ARG A 55 -12.15 -1.53 7.16
CA ARG A 55 -13.39 -1.03 7.78
C ARG A 55 -14.50 -2.06 7.74
N SER A 56 -14.73 -2.66 6.58
CA SER A 56 -15.77 -3.67 6.40
C SER A 56 -15.54 -4.89 7.29
N LEU A 57 -14.32 -5.40 7.36
CA LEU A 57 -13.96 -6.51 8.26
C LEU A 57 -14.12 -6.12 9.74
N GLY A 58 -13.70 -4.92 10.12
CA GLY A 58 -13.86 -4.41 11.49
C GLY A 58 -15.30 -4.31 11.92
N GLU A 59 -16.18 -3.84 11.05
CA GLU A 59 -17.63 -3.78 11.30
C GLU A 59 -18.24 -5.17 11.48
N VAL A 60 -17.84 -6.14 10.67
CA VAL A 60 -18.27 -7.54 10.77
C VAL A 60 -17.83 -8.16 12.09
N ILE A 61 -16.57 -7.96 12.48
CA ILE A 61 -16.04 -8.44 13.76
C ILE A 61 -16.83 -7.86 14.94
N LYS A 62 -17.06 -6.55 14.91
CA LYS A 62 -17.85 -5.87 15.95
C LYS A 62 -19.28 -6.36 16.02
N ASP A 63 -19.93 -6.57 14.88
CA ASP A 63 -21.30 -7.07 14.80
C ASP A 63 -21.43 -8.48 15.40
N HIS A 64 -20.58 -9.41 14.99
CA HIS A 64 -20.55 -10.76 15.55
C HIS A 64 -20.25 -10.77 17.05
N ARG A 65 -19.29 -9.97 17.50
CA ARG A 65 -18.98 -9.82 18.92
C ARG A 65 -20.20 -9.33 19.72
N THR A 66 -20.85 -8.31 19.22
CA THR A 66 -22.02 -7.71 19.89
C THR A 66 -23.20 -8.68 19.92
N ARG A 67 -23.46 -9.39 18.84
CA ARG A 67 -24.51 -10.44 18.79
C ARG A 67 -24.25 -11.57 19.77
N CYS A 68 -22.97 -11.94 19.98
CA CYS A 68 -22.59 -12.94 20.97
C CYS A 68 -22.56 -12.40 22.39
N GLY A 69 -22.83 -11.10 22.62
CA GLY A 69 -22.80 -10.47 23.93
C GLY A 69 -21.42 -10.39 24.57
N MET A 70 -20.36 -10.40 23.75
CA MET A 70 -18.97 -10.38 24.22
C MET A 70 -18.44 -8.97 24.32
N THR A 71 -17.53 -8.73 25.29
CA THR A 71 -16.77 -7.47 25.37
C THR A 71 -15.47 -7.57 24.58
N GLN A 72 -14.87 -6.42 24.25
CA GLN A 72 -13.56 -6.39 23.60
C GLN A 72 -12.46 -7.04 24.46
N GLU A 73 -12.54 -6.87 25.80
CA GLU A 73 -11.63 -7.51 26.74
C GLU A 73 -11.77 -9.04 26.70
N PHE A 74 -12.99 -9.55 26.68
CA PHE A 74 -13.23 -10.99 26.63
C PHE A 74 -12.64 -11.61 25.34
N VAL A 75 -12.91 -10.98 24.20
CA VAL A 75 -12.35 -11.45 22.92
C VAL A 75 -10.81 -11.39 22.92
N ALA A 76 -10.25 -10.32 23.44
CA ALA A 76 -8.79 -10.17 23.55
C ALA A 76 -8.17 -11.28 24.43
N GLU A 77 -8.79 -11.57 25.56
CA GLU A 77 -8.35 -12.64 26.46
C GLU A 77 -8.42 -14.02 25.79
N GLN A 78 -9.52 -14.32 25.09
CA GLN A 78 -9.69 -15.58 24.39
C GLN A 78 -8.67 -15.78 23.24
N LEU A 79 -8.27 -14.71 22.57
CA LEU A 79 -7.31 -14.74 21.47
C LEU A 79 -5.85 -14.58 21.94
N GLY A 80 -5.62 -14.22 23.19
CA GLY A 80 -4.28 -13.93 23.70
C GLY A 80 -3.65 -12.66 23.12
N VAL A 81 -4.48 -11.66 22.80
CA VAL A 81 -4.06 -10.35 22.27
C VAL A 81 -4.48 -9.24 23.24
N SER A 82 -4.01 -8.01 23.01
CA SER A 82 -4.42 -6.87 23.80
C SER A 82 -5.84 -6.40 23.41
N ARG A 83 -6.58 -5.83 24.35
CA ARG A 83 -7.87 -5.16 24.06
C ARG A 83 -7.71 -4.10 22.98
N GLN A 84 -6.59 -3.37 23.00
CA GLN A 84 -6.28 -2.33 22.01
C GLN A 84 -6.16 -2.90 20.59
N ALA A 85 -5.63 -4.13 20.44
CA ALA A 85 -5.58 -4.81 19.15
C ALA A 85 -7.00 -5.07 18.60
N VAL A 86 -7.89 -5.61 19.42
CA VAL A 86 -9.30 -5.84 19.05
C VAL A 86 -9.99 -4.53 18.68
N SER A 87 -9.79 -3.48 19.46
CA SER A 87 -10.33 -2.15 19.17
C SER A 87 -9.83 -1.59 17.83
N LYS A 88 -8.55 -1.76 17.52
CA LYS A 88 -7.96 -1.34 16.24
C LYS A 88 -8.55 -2.12 15.05
N TRP A 89 -8.82 -3.40 15.21
CA TRP A 89 -9.48 -4.20 14.18
C TRP A 89 -10.89 -3.72 13.90
N GLU A 90 -11.68 -3.50 14.95
CA GLU A 90 -13.06 -3.01 14.83
C GLU A 90 -13.16 -1.60 14.25
N ASN A 91 -12.18 -0.75 14.51
CA ASN A 91 -12.10 0.61 13.97
C ASN A 91 -11.48 0.68 12.57
N GLY A 92 -10.98 -0.44 12.04
CA GLY A 92 -10.35 -0.48 10.72
C GLY A 92 -8.95 0.13 10.66
N THR A 93 -8.30 0.39 11.81
CA THR A 93 -6.93 0.92 11.89
C THR A 93 -5.87 -0.14 11.65
N SER A 94 -6.17 -1.40 11.94
CA SER A 94 -5.32 -2.54 11.64
C SER A 94 -6.15 -3.77 11.28
N GLU A 95 -5.50 -4.79 10.72
CA GLU A 95 -6.13 -6.07 10.40
C GLU A 95 -5.70 -7.14 11.38
N PRO A 96 -6.59 -8.10 11.73
CA PRO A 96 -6.17 -9.30 12.42
C PRO A 96 -5.28 -10.16 11.51
N THR A 97 -4.34 -10.87 12.08
CA THR A 97 -3.59 -11.90 11.36
C THR A 97 -4.52 -13.04 10.96
N THR A 98 -4.11 -13.85 9.99
CA THR A 98 -4.88 -15.03 9.56
C THR A 98 -5.17 -15.96 10.75
N SER A 99 -4.20 -16.15 11.63
CA SER A 99 -4.38 -16.96 12.86
C SER A 99 -5.45 -16.38 13.79
N ASN A 100 -5.44 -15.05 13.97
CA ASN A 100 -6.44 -14.37 14.79
C ASN A 100 -7.83 -14.40 14.13
N LEU A 101 -7.90 -14.30 12.80
CA LEU A 101 -9.15 -14.42 12.06
C LEU A 101 -9.78 -15.82 12.23
N LEU A 102 -8.97 -16.87 12.16
CA LEU A 102 -9.42 -18.25 12.42
C LEU A 102 -9.86 -18.43 13.86
N ALA A 103 -9.16 -17.84 14.81
CA ALA A 103 -9.55 -17.87 16.23
C ALA A 103 -10.88 -17.13 16.46
N LEU A 104 -11.09 -15.98 15.82
CA LEU A 104 -12.36 -15.23 15.84
C LEU A 104 -13.50 -16.07 15.27
N SER A 105 -13.30 -16.76 14.16
CA SER A 105 -14.31 -17.61 13.56
C SER A 105 -14.74 -18.75 14.49
N LYS A 106 -13.81 -19.36 15.18
CA LYS A 106 -14.08 -20.38 16.19
C LYS A 106 -14.83 -19.82 17.40
N LEU A 107 -14.41 -18.64 17.87
CA LEU A 107 -15.02 -17.97 19.02
C LEU A 107 -16.47 -17.56 18.74
N PHE A 108 -16.74 -17.04 17.55
CA PHE A 108 -18.09 -16.63 17.13
C PHE A 108 -18.94 -17.80 16.63
N GLY A 109 -18.36 -18.98 16.40
CA GLY A 109 -19.06 -20.14 15.88
C GLY A 109 -19.51 -20.02 14.42
N VAL A 110 -18.81 -19.21 13.63
CA VAL A 110 -19.05 -18.99 12.20
C VAL A 110 -17.83 -19.39 11.37
N PRO A 111 -18.00 -19.86 10.13
CA PRO A 111 -16.86 -20.15 9.28
C PRO A 111 -16.10 -18.85 8.93
N ALA A 112 -14.78 -18.93 8.79
CA ALA A 112 -13.94 -17.76 8.45
C ALA A 112 -14.36 -17.13 7.12
N GLU A 113 -14.88 -17.92 6.20
CA GLU A 113 -15.42 -17.47 4.91
C GLU A 113 -16.59 -16.49 5.09
N GLU A 114 -17.42 -16.67 6.10
CA GLU A 114 -18.55 -15.78 6.40
C GLU A 114 -18.05 -14.42 6.88
N LEU A 115 -17.00 -14.37 7.69
CA LEU A 115 -16.36 -13.13 8.10
C LEU A 115 -15.76 -12.36 6.91
N LEU A 116 -15.29 -13.07 5.90
CA LEU A 116 -14.67 -12.50 4.69
C LEU A 116 -15.70 -12.18 3.60
N ARG A 117 -16.81 -12.93 3.52
CA ARG A 117 -17.85 -12.74 2.49
C ARG A 117 -18.53 -11.37 2.57
N SER A 118 -18.61 -10.79 3.75
CA SER A 118 -19.18 -9.46 3.96
C SER A 118 -18.30 -8.32 3.39
N ILE A 119 -17.11 -8.65 2.93
CA ILE A 119 -16.15 -7.72 2.32
C ILE A 119 -16.34 -7.65 0.79
N GLU A 120 -16.97 -8.64 0.19
CA GLU A 120 -17.33 -8.62 -1.23
C GLU A 120 -18.55 -7.71 -1.45
N ILE A 121 -18.25 -6.56 -1.95
CA ILE A 121 -19.25 -5.61 -2.46
C ILE A 121 -19.46 -5.87 -3.92
#